data_a3c35a7771fb6dfc21df5c49a872c879
#
_entry.id   a3c35a7771fb6dfc21df5c49a872c879
#
_cell.length_a   1.000
_cell.length_b   1.000
_cell.length_c   1.000
_cell.angle_alpha   90.00
_cell.angle_beta   90.00
_cell.angle_gamma   90.00
#
_symmetry.space_group_name_H-M   'P 1'
#
loop_
_entity.id
_entity.type
_entity.pdbx_description
1 polymer ?
#
loop_
_entity_poly.entity_id
_entity_poly.type
_entity_poly.pdbx_seq_one_letter_code
_entity_poly.pdbx_strand_id
1 'polypeptide(L)'
;MDWSERVEEDLSTRQARRTAPKGAHLMNGTVIILTGPPGAGKSTVSSALARSFARGVHLHTDDFWHYIVAGAIPPYDPASAPQNQTVMDVIAGAAFTYAAGGFTTVLDGIVGPWMLHHFVDRMFGIAVHYVVLRPNRDVALARAQARTSPDALIDEQPILAMWDQFASIGKFETNVLDTSTDDPRSTIDRVTHAVAANTFRLDTQLRRPT
;
A
#
# COMPACT_ATOMS: atom_id res chain seq x y z
N MET A 1 -23.43 19.77 24.78
CA MET A 1 -22.07 19.25 25.03
C MET A 1 -21.13 20.03 24.15
N ASP A 2 -20.35 20.90 24.77
CA ASP A 2 -19.43 21.80 24.08
C ASP A 2 -18.25 20.99 23.48
N TRP A 3 -17.65 21.53 22.40
CA TRP A 3 -16.49 20.91 21.75
C TRP A 3 -15.30 20.76 22.72
N SER A 4 -15.13 21.70 23.65
CA SER A 4 -14.13 21.69 24.70
C SER A 4 -14.29 20.50 25.66
N GLU A 5 -15.51 20.19 26.08
CA GLU A 5 -15.81 19.05 26.95
C GLU A 5 -15.47 17.71 26.27
N ARG A 6 -15.73 17.59 24.97
CA ARG A 6 -15.36 16.41 24.18
C ARG A 6 -13.85 16.21 24.03
N VAL A 7 -13.09 17.29 23.90
CA VAL A 7 -11.63 17.23 23.82
C VAL A 7 -11.02 16.80 25.15
N GLU A 8 -11.54 17.33 26.29
CA GLU A 8 -11.06 16.92 27.61
C GLU A 8 -11.40 15.47 27.93
N GLU A 9 -12.60 15.00 27.56
CA GLU A 9 -12.98 13.59 27.72
C GLU A 9 -12.12 12.66 26.86
N ASP A 10 -11.80 13.05 25.61
CA ASP A 10 -10.89 12.30 24.73
C ASP A 10 -9.46 12.28 25.27
N LEU A 11 -8.94 13.38 25.82
CA LEU A 11 -7.63 13.45 26.44
C LEU A 11 -7.56 12.61 27.72
N SER A 12 -8.60 12.63 28.55
CA SER A 12 -8.73 11.79 29.73
C SER A 12 -8.76 10.31 29.37
N THR A 13 -9.50 9.95 28.33
CA THR A 13 -9.58 8.57 27.80
C THR A 13 -8.25 8.10 27.22
N ARG A 14 -7.49 8.98 26.55
CA ARG A 14 -6.13 8.67 26.06
C ARG A 14 -5.14 8.47 27.19
N GLN A 15 -5.25 9.25 28.27
CA GLN A 15 -4.40 9.12 29.44
C GLN A 15 -4.70 7.84 30.22
N ALA A 16 -5.98 7.46 30.35
CA ALA A 16 -6.41 6.19 30.94
C ALA A 16 -5.92 4.97 30.12
N ARG A 17 -5.85 5.07 28.80
CA ARG A 17 -5.28 4.03 27.92
C ARG A 17 -3.78 3.83 28.11
N ARG A 18 -3.04 4.85 28.54
CA ARG A 18 -1.60 4.75 28.87
C ARG A 18 -1.35 4.04 30.20
N THR A 19 -2.35 3.98 31.09
CA THR A 19 -2.29 3.31 32.39
C THR A 19 -3.03 1.98 32.42
N ALA A 20 -3.62 1.53 31.29
CA ALA A 20 -4.25 0.22 31.20
C ALA A 20 -3.19 -0.89 31.42
N PRO A 21 -3.54 -1.97 32.12
CA PRO A 21 -2.60 -3.03 32.46
C PRO A 21 -2.02 -3.64 31.17
N LYS A 22 -0.71 -3.92 31.15
CA LYS A 22 0.04 -4.60 30.11
C LYS A 22 -0.49 -6.04 29.92
N GLY A 23 -1.68 -6.20 29.32
CA GLY A 23 -2.32 -7.50 29.17
C GLY A 23 -3.38 -7.57 28.07
N ALA A 24 -3.89 -6.42 27.59
CA ALA A 24 -4.65 -6.40 26.37
C ALA A 24 -3.65 -6.38 25.20
N HIS A 25 -3.25 -7.53 24.69
CA HIS A 25 -2.68 -7.64 23.36
C HIS A 25 -3.73 -7.04 22.40
N LEU A 26 -3.62 -5.74 22.14
CA LEU A 26 -4.19 -5.18 20.91
C LEU A 26 -3.55 -6.01 19.80
N MET A 27 -4.34 -6.89 19.18
CA MET A 27 -3.89 -7.63 18.02
C MET A 27 -3.41 -6.59 17.03
N ASN A 28 -2.09 -6.50 16.81
CA ASN A 28 -1.54 -5.61 15.81
C ASN A 28 -2.18 -5.98 14.48
N GLY A 29 -2.64 -4.97 13.75
CA GLY A 29 -3.10 -5.16 12.39
C GLY A 29 -1.96 -5.56 11.46
N THR A 30 -2.25 -5.59 10.18
CA THR A 30 -1.32 -6.00 9.13
C THR A 30 -1.27 -4.91 8.07
N VAL A 31 -0.11 -4.68 7.47
CA VAL A 31 0.04 -3.85 6.26
C VAL A 31 0.19 -4.78 5.06
N ILE A 32 -0.63 -4.56 4.04
CA ILE A 32 -0.56 -5.26 2.75
C ILE A 32 -0.26 -4.21 1.69
N ILE A 33 0.91 -4.30 1.08
CA ILE A 33 1.32 -3.46 -0.03
C ILE A 33 0.99 -4.23 -1.31
N LEU A 34 -0.03 -3.77 -2.04
CA LEU A 34 -0.43 -4.33 -3.32
C LEU A 34 0.05 -3.39 -4.43
N THR A 35 1.08 -3.80 -5.14
CA THR A 35 1.77 -2.97 -6.14
C THR A 35 1.84 -3.65 -7.50
N GLY A 36 2.44 -2.97 -8.46
CA GLY A 36 2.62 -3.45 -9.84
C GLY A 36 2.40 -2.33 -10.86
N PRO A 37 2.62 -2.60 -12.14
CA PRO A 37 2.48 -1.61 -13.21
C PRO A 37 1.06 -1.09 -13.39
N PRO A 38 0.85 -0.02 -14.16
CA PRO A 38 -0.49 0.38 -14.62
C PRO A 38 -1.19 -0.80 -15.30
N GLY A 39 -2.50 -0.91 -15.17
CA GLY A 39 -3.27 -2.03 -15.73
C GLY A 39 -3.19 -3.36 -14.96
N ALA A 40 -2.41 -3.45 -13.87
CA ALA A 40 -2.31 -4.67 -13.07
C ALA A 40 -3.57 -5.00 -12.24
N GLY A 41 -4.54 -4.08 -12.12
CA GLY A 41 -5.78 -4.29 -11.36
C GLY A 41 -5.69 -3.98 -9.87
N LYS A 42 -4.61 -3.31 -9.43
CA LYS A 42 -4.34 -2.99 -8.01
C LYS A 42 -5.54 -2.43 -7.26
N SER A 43 -6.09 -1.31 -7.72
CA SER A 43 -7.14 -0.57 -6.98
C SER A 43 -8.44 -1.39 -6.85
N THR A 44 -8.79 -2.16 -7.87
CA THR A 44 -9.94 -3.08 -7.82
C THR A 44 -9.75 -4.15 -6.75
N VAL A 45 -8.57 -4.78 -6.75
CA VAL A 45 -8.24 -5.86 -5.81
C VAL A 45 -8.09 -5.32 -4.40
N SER A 46 -7.38 -4.20 -4.20
CA SER A 46 -7.13 -3.59 -2.89
C SER A 46 -8.41 -3.15 -2.20
N SER A 47 -9.31 -2.50 -2.94
CA SER A 47 -10.62 -2.06 -2.41
C SER A 47 -11.46 -3.25 -1.94
N ALA A 48 -11.52 -4.32 -2.74
CA ALA A 48 -12.28 -5.52 -2.39
C ALA A 48 -11.63 -6.27 -1.21
N LEU A 49 -10.31 -6.40 -1.24
CA LEU A 49 -9.53 -7.05 -0.17
C LEU A 49 -9.70 -6.30 1.17
N ALA A 50 -9.62 -4.97 1.17
CA ALA A 50 -9.80 -4.19 2.39
C ALA A 50 -11.20 -4.38 3.00
N ARG A 51 -12.24 -4.48 2.16
CA ARG A 51 -13.62 -4.74 2.61
C ARG A 51 -13.83 -6.14 3.17
N SER A 52 -12.99 -7.11 2.86
CA SER A 52 -13.10 -8.48 3.36
C SER A 52 -12.67 -8.64 4.82
N PHE A 53 -11.92 -7.67 5.36
CA PHE A 53 -11.47 -7.71 6.75
C PHE A 53 -12.49 -7.05 7.69
N ALA A 54 -12.65 -7.59 8.90
CA ALA A 54 -13.52 -7.01 9.92
C ALA A 54 -13.14 -5.55 10.26
N ARG A 55 -11.85 -5.20 10.16
CA ARG A 55 -11.30 -3.86 10.33
C ARG A 55 -10.30 -3.60 9.20
N GLY A 56 -10.81 -3.22 8.05
CA GLY A 56 -10.02 -2.96 6.85
C GLY A 56 -9.89 -1.45 6.57
N VAL A 57 -8.71 -1.04 6.10
CA VAL A 57 -8.44 0.30 5.58
C VAL A 57 -7.84 0.14 4.19
N HIS A 58 -8.34 0.92 3.24
CA HIS A 58 -7.78 1.03 1.90
C HIS A 58 -7.12 2.40 1.75
N LEU A 59 -5.83 2.42 1.48
CA LEU A 59 -5.07 3.63 1.19
C LEU A 59 -4.64 3.59 -0.29
N HIS A 60 -5.25 4.47 -1.08
CA HIS A 60 -4.83 4.70 -2.46
C HIS A 60 -3.67 5.68 -2.47
N THR A 61 -2.49 5.23 -2.92
CA THR A 61 -1.28 6.05 -2.77
C THR A 61 -1.32 7.35 -3.57
N ASP A 62 -1.94 7.34 -4.74
CA ASP A 62 -2.00 8.51 -5.62
C ASP A 62 -2.73 9.70 -4.96
N ASP A 63 -3.68 9.45 -4.05
CA ASP A 63 -4.37 10.50 -3.30
C ASP A 63 -3.40 11.37 -2.49
N PHE A 64 -2.30 10.81 -2.02
CA PHE A 64 -1.33 11.53 -1.20
C PHE A 64 -0.53 12.57 -1.99
N TRP A 65 -0.32 12.37 -3.30
CA TRP A 65 0.24 13.39 -4.17
C TRP A 65 -0.77 14.50 -4.45
N HIS A 66 -2.07 14.18 -4.56
CA HIS A 66 -3.13 15.16 -4.77
C HIS A 66 -3.35 16.07 -3.56
N TYR A 67 -2.90 15.69 -2.36
CA TYR A 67 -2.94 16.58 -1.18
C TYR A 67 -1.93 17.73 -1.24
N ILE A 68 -0.98 17.71 -2.17
CA ILE A 68 -0.05 18.84 -2.40
C ILE A 68 -0.75 19.87 -3.27
N VAL A 69 -1.36 20.87 -2.63
CA VAL A 69 -2.17 21.88 -3.33
C VAL A 69 -1.37 23.05 -3.90
N ALA A 70 -0.08 23.16 -3.56
CA ALA A 70 0.83 24.16 -4.10
C ALA A 70 2.24 23.61 -4.21
N GLY A 71 2.95 23.93 -5.30
CA GLY A 71 4.32 23.50 -5.55
C GLY A 71 4.47 22.00 -5.89
N ALA A 72 3.38 21.32 -6.26
CA ALA A 72 3.42 19.92 -6.67
C ALA A 72 4.27 19.76 -7.94
N ILE A 73 5.15 18.78 -7.92
CA ILE A 73 5.95 18.35 -9.08
C ILE A 73 5.39 17.00 -9.53
N PRO A 74 5.15 16.79 -10.85
CA PRO A 74 4.68 15.49 -11.34
C PRO A 74 5.58 14.35 -10.84
N PRO A 75 5.03 13.25 -10.29
CA PRO A 75 5.83 12.19 -9.65
C PRO A 75 6.86 11.51 -10.55
N TYR A 76 6.64 11.56 -11.85
CA TYR A 76 7.54 11.01 -12.88
C TYR A 76 8.67 11.96 -13.30
N ASP A 77 8.63 13.23 -12.89
CA ASP A 77 9.71 14.19 -13.13
C ASP A 77 10.90 13.86 -12.20
N PRO A 78 12.14 13.79 -12.70
CA PRO A 78 13.32 13.58 -11.87
C PRO A 78 13.47 14.59 -10.72
N ALA A 79 13.00 15.83 -10.90
CA ALA A 79 13.02 16.86 -9.87
C ALA A 79 12.08 16.54 -8.68
N SER A 80 11.11 15.66 -8.87
CA SER A 80 10.17 15.26 -7.80
C SER A 80 10.76 14.31 -6.77
N ALA A 81 12.00 13.83 -6.94
CA ALA A 81 12.57 12.82 -6.06
C ALA A 81 12.46 13.15 -4.56
N PRO A 82 12.79 14.36 -4.07
CA PRO A 82 12.61 14.70 -2.66
C PRO A 82 11.13 14.71 -2.22
N GLN A 83 10.24 15.21 -3.07
CA GLN A 83 8.79 15.19 -2.84
C GLN A 83 8.29 13.75 -2.71
N ASN A 84 8.69 12.87 -3.63
CA ASN A 84 8.26 11.47 -3.63
C ASN A 84 8.72 10.73 -2.37
N GLN A 85 9.95 10.98 -1.89
CA GLN A 85 10.42 10.43 -0.62
C GLN A 85 9.53 10.90 0.55
N THR A 86 9.21 12.21 0.62
CA THR A 86 8.35 12.76 1.66
C THR A 86 6.95 12.15 1.63
N VAL A 87 6.34 12.04 0.43
CA VAL A 87 5.01 11.45 0.28
C VAL A 87 5.00 9.97 0.69
N MET A 88 6.03 9.22 0.32
CA MET A 88 6.16 7.81 0.72
C MET A 88 6.32 7.64 2.22
N ASP A 89 7.04 8.55 2.90
CA ASP A 89 7.14 8.55 4.36
C ASP A 89 5.78 8.81 5.04
N VAL A 90 4.98 9.73 4.48
CA VAL A 90 3.61 10.00 4.97
C VAL A 90 2.71 8.78 4.78
N ILE A 91 2.74 8.17 3.59
CA ILE A 91 1.98 6.95 3.28
C ILE A 91 2.33 5.82 4.26
N ALA A 92 3.63 5.55 4.43
CA ALA A 92 4.10 4.53 5.35
C ALA A 92 3.66 4.86 6.79
N GLY A 93 3.83 6.11 7.23
CA GLY A 93 3.36 6.57 8.54
C GLY A 93 1.87 6.33 8.77
N ALA A 94 1.02 6.67 7.79
CA ALA A 94 -0.42 6.43 7.84
C ALA A 94 -0.72 4.93 7.93
N ALA A 95 -0.10 4.11 7.08
CA ALA A 95 -0.33 2.68 7.06
C ALA A 95 -0.02 2.01 8.40
N PHE A 96 1.14 2.32 8.98
CA PHE A 96 1.53 1.74 10.27
C PHE A 96 0.73 2.29 11.45
N THR A 97 0.24 3.52 11.38
CA THR A 97 -0.66 4.10 12.39
C THR A 97 -1.98 3.35 12.44
N TYR A 98 -2.60 3.08 11.30
CA TYR A 98 -3.80 2.26 11.22
C TYR A 98 -3.53 0.82 11.69
N ALA A 99 -2.44 0.21 11.25
CA ALA A 99 -2.10 -1.15 11.64
C ALA A 99 -1.82 -1.27 13.16
N ALA A 100 -1.15 -0.31 13.76
CA ALA A 100 -0.96 -0.25 15.23
C ALA A 100 -2.30 -0.09 15.98
N GLY A 101 -3.30 0.53 15.34
CA GLY A 101 -4.68 0.61 15.82
C GLY A 101 -5.50 -0.68 15.62
N GLY A 102 -4.89 -1.76 15.10
CA GLY A 102 -5.53 -3.07 14.87
C GLY A 102 -6.32 -3.17 13.57
N PHE A 103 -6.04 -2.32 12.57
CA PHE A 103 -6.64 -2.44 11.24
C PHE A 103 -5.73 -3.25 10.30
N THR A 104 -6.33 -4.03 9.41
CA THR A 104 -5.62 -4.51 8.23
C THR A 104 -5.63 -3.40 7.18
N THR A 105 -4.45 -2.86 6.90
CA THR A 105 -4.30 -1.73 5.98
C THR A 105 -3.80 -2.22 4.63
N VAL A 106 -4.59 -2.02 3.59
CA VAL A 106 -4.25 -2.37 2.21
C VAL A 106 -3.86 -1.10 1.48
N LEU A 107 -2.62 -1.06 1.02
CA LEU A 107 -2.07 0.01 0.17
C LEU A 107 -2.14 -0.42 -1.28
N ASP A 108 -2.59 0.45 -2.18
CA ASP A 108 -2.40 0.24 -3.60
C ASP A 108 -1.74 1.45 -4.27
N GLY A 109 -0.78 1.13 -5.14
CA GLY A 109 -0.05 2.12 -5.90
C GLY A 109 1.23 1.55 -6.50
N ILE A 110 2.05 2.41 -7.05
CA ILE A 110 3.35 2.04 -7.59
C ILE A 110 4.40 2.14 -6.46
N VAL A 111 4.59 1.02 -5.74
CA VAL A 111 5.59 0.88 -4.68
C VAL A 111 6.61 -0.16 -5.12
N GLY A 112 7.65 0.29 -5.82
CA GLY A 112 8.72 -0.59 -6.25
C GLY A 112 9.66 -1.01 -5.10
N PRO A 113 10.54 -2.02 -5.31
CA PRO A 113 11.50 -2.45 -4.31
C PRO A 113 12.38 -1.33 -3.75
N TRP A 114 12.65 -0.30 -4.57
CA TRP A 114 13.46 0.87 -4.20
C TRP A 114 12.77 1.78 -3.18
N MET A 115 11.46 1.63 -2.96
CA MET A 115 10.67 2.38 -1.98
C MET A 115 10.39 1.57 -0.70
N LEU A 116 10.72 0.29 -0.66
CA LEU A 116 10.40 -0.58 0.48
C LEU A 116 11.09 -0.17 1.78
N HIS A 117 12.19 0.57 1.72
CA HIS A 117 12.90 1.05 2.91
C HIS A 117 11.99 1.93 3.79
N HIS A 118 11.05 2.72 3.23
CA HIS A 118 10.08 3.50 3.99
C HIS A 118 9.19 2.64 4.90
N PHE A 119 8.95 1.39 4.50
CA PHE A 119 8.09 0.45 5.22
C PHE A 119 8.90 -0.45 6.16
N VAL A 120 10.02 -0.98 5.69
CA VAL A 120 10.82 -1.98 6.43
C VAL A 120 11.31 -1.42 7.77
N ASP A 121 11.72 -0.16 7.79
CA ASP A 121 12.21 0.50 9.01
C ASP A 121 11.10 0.72 10.06
N ARG A 122 9.83 0.59 9.67
CA ARG A 122 8.64 0.79 10.51
C ARG A 122 7.96 -0.51 10.97
N MET A 123 8.47 -1.68 10.60
CA MET A 123 7.85 -2.99 10.85
C MET A 123 7.84 -3.46 12.32
N PHE A 124 7.86 -2.59 13.32
CA PHE A 124 7.95 -2.92 14.75
C PHE A 124 6.80 -3.84 15.24
N GLY A 125 6.94 -5.14 15.00
CA GLY A 125 5.95 -6.14 15.40
C GLY A 125 4.68 -6.18 14.54
N ILE A 126 4.60 -5.40 13.45
CA ILE A 126 3.52 -5.40 12.49
C ILE A 126 3.93 -6.23 11.27
N ALA A 127 3.10 -7.18 10.87
CA ALA A 127 3.32 -7.97 9.67
C ALA A 127 3.13 -7.09 8.42
N VAL A 128 4.05 -7.19 7.47
CA VAL A 128 3.96 -6.52 6.17
C VAL A 128 4.00 -7.57 5.07
N HIS A 129 3.01 -7.56 4.20
CA HIS A 129 2.96 -8.36 2.98
C HIS A 129 3.22 -7.46 1.78
N TYR A 130 4.12 -7.89 0.91
CA TYR A 130 4.45 -7.19 -0.33
C TYR A 130 4.03 -8.07 -1.52
N VAL A 131 2.99 -7.66 -2.22
CA VAL A 131 2.38 -8.42 -3.32
C VAL A 131 2.48 -7.60 -4.59
N VAL A 132 3.14 -8.15 -5.59
CA VAL A 132 3.31 -7.50 -6.89
C VAL A 132 2.38 -8.16 -7.91
N LEU A 133 1.33 -7.48 -8.31
CA LEU A 133 0.50 -7.92 -9.42
C LEU A 133 1.21 -7.56 -10.73
N ARG A 134 1.59 -8.56 -11.51
CA ARG A 134 2.31 -8.34 -12.76
C ARG A 134 1.72 -9.19 -13.88
N PRO A 135 0.67 -8.69 -14.57
CA PRO A 135 0.24 -9.30 -15.82
C PRO A 135 1.33 -9.12 -16.89
N ASN A 136 1.29 -9.90 -17.94
CA ASN A 136 2.19 -9.67 -19.07
C ASN A 136 1.99 -8.26 -19.65
N ARG A 137 2.98 -7.82 -20.43
CA ARG A 137 3.11 -6.44 -20.92
C ARG A 137 1.90 -5.99 -21.72
N ASP A 138 1.44 -6.83 -22.64
CA ASP A 138 0.32 -6.50 -23.54
C ASP A 138 -1.03 -6.45 -22.79
N VAL A 139 -1.24 -7.38 -21.85
CA VAL A 139 -2.44 -7.38 -21.00
C VAL A 139 -2.46 -6.15 -20.09
N ALA A 140 -1.31 -5.77 -19.53
CA ALA A 140 -1.21 -4.56 -18.70
C ALA A 140 -1.55 -3.31 -19.51
N LEU A 141 -0.99 -3.17 -20.71
CA LEU A 141 -1.26 -2.06 -21.61
C LEU A 141 -2.74 -2.00 -22.00
N ALA A 142 -3.30 -3.11 -22.49
CA ALA A 142 -4.70 -3.17 -22.88
C ALA A 142 -5.66 -2.80 -21.73
N ARG A 143 -5.40 -3.31 -20.52
CA ARG A 143 -6.20 -2.99 -19.33
C ARG A 143 -6.05 -1.53 -18.89
N ALA A 144 -4.86 -0.94 -19.02
CA ALA A 144 -4.64 0.46 -18.69
C ALA A 144 -5.36 1.38 -19.68
N GLN A 145 -5.30 1.08 -20.98
CA GLN A 145 -5.96 1.85 -22.05
C GLN A 145 -7.49 1.73 -22.04
N ALA A 146 -8.02 0.65 -21.48
CA ALA A 146 -9.47 0.46 -21.33
C ALA A 146 -10.11 1.28 -20.20
N ARG A 147 -9.31 2.06 -19.44
CA ARG A 147 -9.83 2.91 -18.35
C ARG A 147 -10.59 4.10 -18.93
N THR A 148 -11.70 4.45 -18.27
CA THR A 148 -12.59 5.54 -18.68
C THR A 148 -12.60 6.73 -17.73
N SER A 149 -11.86 6.67 -16.61
CA SER A 149 -11.76 7.81 -15.68
C SER A 149 -11.04 8.98 -16.34
N PRO A 150 -11.45 10.24 -16.09
CA PRO A 150 -10.88 11.43 -16.74
C PRO A 150 -9.37 11.58 -16.57
N ASP A 151 -8.84 11.16 -15.40
CA ASP A 151 -7.43 11.27 -15.06
C ASP A 151 -6.67 9.97 -15.31
N ALA A 152 -7.24 9.04 -16.09
CA ALA A 152 -6.58 7.77 -16.37
C ALA A 152 -5.35 7.98 -17.26
N LEU A 153 -4.23 7.40 -16.84
CA LEU A 153 -3.07 7.28 -17.72
C LEU A 153 -3.37 6.20 -18.76
N ILE A 154 -3.52 6.62 -20.03
CA ILE A 154 -3.80 5.76 -21.18
C ILE A 154 -2.68 5.78 -22.23
N ASP A 155 -1.72 6.68 -22.10
CA ASP A 155 -0.59 6.78 -23.03
C ASP A 155 0.32 5.56 -22.92
N GLU A 156 0.60 4.94 -24.06
CA GLU A 156 1.35 3.69 -24.17
C GLU A 156 2.75 3.80 -23.58
N GLN A 157 3.51 4.82 -23.98
CA GLN A 157 4.92 4.96 -23.60
C GLN A 157 5.12 5.03 -22.08
N PRO A 158 4.43 5.90 -21.30
CA PRO A 158 4.56 5.92 -19.86
C PRO A 158 4.09 4.62 -19.19
N ILE A 159 3.03 3.98 -19.71
CA ILE A 159 2.53 2.71 -19.17
C ILE A 159 3.61 1.64 -19.29
N LEU A 160 4.20 1.51 -20.48
CA LEU A 160 5.23 0.51 -20.75
C LEU A 160 6.52 0.79 -19.99
N ALA A 161 6.94 2.06 -19.91
CA ALA A 161 8.11 2.44 -19.11
C ALA A 161 7.95 2.08 -17.61
N MET A 162 6.74 2.24 -17.06
CA MET A 162 6.44 1.80 -15.70
C MET A 162 6.35 0.27 -15.58
N TRP A 163 5.86 -0.42 -16.60
CA TRP A 163 5.86 -1.88 -16.63
C TRP A 163 7.29 -2.43 -16.61
N ASP A 164 8.18 -1.83 -17.41
CA ASP A 164 9.58 -2.23 -17.52
C ASP A 164 10.32 -2.11 -16.16
N GLN A 165 9.93 -1.18 -15.27
CA GLN A 165 10.45 -1.09 -13.89
C GLN A 165 10.09 -2.32 -13.04
N PHE A 166 9.02 -3.04 -13.37
CA PHE A 166 8.59 -4.26 -12.70
C PHE A 166 9.00 -5.54 -13.46
N ALA A 167 9.61 -5.42 -14.65
CA ALA A 167 9.99 -6.58 -15.47
C ALA A 167 10.98 -7.51 -14.75
N SER A 168 11.86 -6.94 -13.93
CA SER A 168 12.78 -7.69 -13.08
C SER A 168 12.99 -6.95 -11.77
N ILE A 169 12.52 -7.52 -10.68
CA ILE A 169 12.56 -6.94 -9.33
C ILE A 169 13.49 -7.69 -8.38
N GLY A 170 14.42 -8.46 -8.95
CA GLY A 170 15.50 -9.12 -8.22
C GLY A 170 14.98 -10.11 -7.17
N LYS A 171 15.43 -10.01 -5.94
CA LYS A 171 15.02 -10.93 -4.85
C LYS A 171 13.52 -10.95 -4.55
N PHE A 172 12.76 -9.98 -5.07
CA PHE A 172 11.31 -9.90 -4.88
C PHE A 172 10.52 -10.58 -6.01
N GLU A 173 11.18 -11.29 -6.94
CA GLU A 173 10.47 -12.10 -7.94
C GLU A 173 9.53 -13.15 -7.31
N THR A 174 9.86 -13.64 -6.13
CA THR A 174 9.00 -14.55 -5.36
C THR A 174 7.73 -13.88 -4.83
N ASN A 175 7.66 -12.55 -4.85
CA ASN A 175 6.50 -11.77 -4.43
C ASN A 175 5.56 -11.43 -5.60
N VAL A 176 5.91 -11.87 -6.81
CA VAL A 176 5.12 -11.60 -8.02
C VAL A 176 3.98 -12.60 -8.16
N LEU A 177 2.81 -12.06 -8.40
CA LEU A 177 1.62 -12.80 -8.80
C LEU A 177 1.31 -12.44 -10.26
N ASP A 178 1.52 -13.39 -11.17
CA ASP A 178 1.09 -13.23 -12.56
C ASP A 178 -0.45 -13.25 -12.62
N THR A 179 -1.02 -12.19 -13.14
CA THR A 179 -2.47 -11.99 -13.28
C THR A 179 -2.90 -11.84 -14.73
N SER A 180 -2.09 -12.32 -15.67
CA SER A 180 -2.34 -12.19 -17.11
C SER A 180 -3.69 -12.78 -17.53
N THR A 181 -4.03 -13.93 -16.97
CA THR A 181 -5.25 -14.67 -17.29
C THR A 181 -6.37 -14.52 -16.24
N ASP A 182 -6.09 -13.83 -15.14
CA ASP A 182 -7.02 -13.70 -14.04
C ASP A 182 -8.09 -12.66 -14.32
N ASP A 183 -9.30 -12.94 -13.92
CA ASP A 183 -10.31 -11.94 -13.65
C ASP A 183 -10.11 -11.30 -12.26
N PRO A 184 -10.81 -10.19 -11.96
CA PRO A 184 -10.66 -9.53 -10.66
C PRO A 184 -10.95 -10.44 -9.46
N ARG A 185 -11.94 -11.33 -9.56
CA ARG A 185 -12.36 -12.23 -8.48
C ARG A 185 -11.25 -13.26 -8.20
N SER A 186 -10.76 -13.90 -9.24
CA SER A 186 -9.65 -14.86 -9.14
C SER A 186 -8.42 -14.22 -8.51
N THR A 187 -8.08 -12.98 -8.91
CA THR A 187 -6.95 -12.24 -8.32
C THR A 187 -7.18 -11.97 -6.82
N ILE A 188 -8.39 -11.54 -6.42
CA ILE A 188 -8.73 -11.30 -5.01
C ILE A 188 -8.56 -12.57 -4.19
N ASP A 189 -9.11 -13.69 -4.67
CA ASP A 189 -9.04 -14.98 -3.98
C ASP A 189 -7.58 -15.44 -3.82
N ARG A 190 -6.76 -15.31 -4.86
CA ARG A 190 -5.33 -15.66 -4.83
C ARG A 190 -4.54 -14.79 -3.85
N VAL A 191 -4.75 -13.47 -3.86
CA VAL A 191 -4.09 -12.55 -2.92
C VAL A 191 -4.54 -12.85 -1.49
N THR A 192 -5.83 -13.05 -1.25
CA THR A 192 -6.37 -13.38 0.08
C THR A 192 -5.74 -14.65 0.62
N HIS A 193 -5.66 -15.69 -0.20
CA HIS A 193 -5.03 -16.97 0.18
C HIS A 193 -3.55 -16.80 0.48
N ALA A 194 -2.82 -16.09 -0.37
CA ALA A 194 -1.39 -15.84 -0.20
C ALA A 194 -1.06 -15.02 1.07
N VAL A 195 -1.89 -14.02 1.39
CA VAL A 195 -1.76 -13.24 2.63
C VAL A 195 -2.02 -14.13 3.84
N ALA A 196 -3.09 -14.93 3.82
CA ALA A 196 -3.41 -15.86 4.91
C ALA A 196 -2.31 -16.91 5.13
N ALA A 197 -1.68 -17.38 4.05
CA ALA A 197 -0.56 -18.33 4.08
C ALA A 197 0.80 -17.67 4.42
N ASN A 198 0.87 -16.36 4.60
CA ASN A 198 2.11 -15.57 4.76
C ASN A 198 3.12 -15.72 3.59
N THR A 199 2.68 -16.10 2.40
CA THR A 199 3.55 -16.37 1.24
C THR A 199 4.39 -15.16 0.85
N PHE A 200 3.81 -13.95 0.94
CA PHE A 200 4.44 -12.69 0.52
C PHE A 200 4.83 -11.79 1.70
N ARG A 201 4.98 -12.38 2.88
CA ARG A 201 5.40 -11.63 4.06
C ARG A 201 6.85 -11.19 3.93
N LEU A 202 7.11 -9.92 4.17
CA LEU A 202 8.47 -9.41 4.22
C LEU A 202 9.20 -9.88 5.48
N ASP A 203 10.47 -10.25 5.31
CA ASP A 203 11.34 -10.59 6.42
C ASP A 203 11.87 -9.31 7.09
N THR A 204 11.93 -9.32 8.42
CA THR A 204 12.52 -8.26 9.23
C THR A 204 14.04 -8.13 9.01
N GLN A 205 14.70 -9.13 8.45
CA GLN A 205 16.12 -9.07 8.07
C GLN A 205 16.40 -8.09 6.91
N LEU A 206 15.35 -7.57 6.25
CA LEU A 206 15.49 -6.51 5.25
C LEU A 206 15.85 -5.14 5.85
N ARG A 207 15.79 -4.99 7.18
CA ARG A 207 16.24 -3.77 7.88
C ARG A 207 17.73 -3.57 7.63
N ARG A 208 18.12 -2.32 7.34
CA ARG A 208 19.53 -1.97 7.34
C ARG A 208 20.09 -2.18 8.75
N PRO A 209 21.28 -2.78 8.90
CA PRO A 209 21.97 -2.74 10.19
C PRO A 209 22.18 -1.27 10.56
N THR A 210 21.76 -0.90 11.76
CA THR A 210 21.98 0.42 12.38
C THR A 210 23.46 0.63 12.64
#